data_030616f88bd4dcd74dff5c2e420d99c4
#
_entry.id   030616f88bd4dcd74dff5c2e420d99c4
#
_cell.length_a   1.000
_cell.length_b   1.000
_cell.length_c   1.000
_cell.angle_alpha   90.00
_cell.angle_beta   90.00
_cell.angle_gamma   90.00
#
_symmetry.space_group_name_H-M   'P 1'
#
loop_
_entity.id
_entity.type
_entity.pdbx_description
1 polymer ?
#
loop_
_entity_poly.entity_id
_entity_poly.type
_entity_poly.pdbx_seq_one_letter_code
_entity_poly.pdbx_strand_id
1 'polypeptide(L)'
;DVIDVIEQEATRDLYAAGAVQAGDDDDYFSSNLFTVARRRVVWLAVLVLASFFTSEVIAANEDVLQQVVLLAAFIPLLGGTGGNVGAQSSTVVIRGLSTQSISSLGPLRAIGREAMAGALLGVLMMLLVVPFAWWRGESALVGLSVGMSLLAITTLAATAGAAFPLLFDRMGLDPALMSTPFITTCTDVAGTLIYLKTAGWLLVHLPQLVQATGISTHFFAFGVF
;
A
#
# COMPACT_ATOMS: atom_id res chain seq x y z
N ASP A 1 19.05 34.39 3.89
CA ASP A 1 19.80 33.67 4.93
C ASP A 1 19.78 32.17 4.65
N VAL A 2 20.84 31.43 5.07
CA VAL A 2 20.92 29.98 4.88
C VAL A 2 19.77 29.25 5.63
N ILE A 3 19.36 29.80 6.77
CA ILE A 3 18.25 29.25 7.56
C ILE A 3 16.95 29.38 6.79
N ASP A 4 16.68 30.49 6.12
CA ASP A 4 15.46 30.71 5.34
C ASP A 4 15.38 29.74 4.16
N VAL A 5 16.51 29.42 3.52
CA VAL A 5 16.58 28.44 2.43
C VAL A 5 16.26 27.04 2.93
N ILE A 6 16.82 26.65 4.10
CA ILE A 6 16.55 25.33 4.70
C ILE A 6 15.07 25.21 5.08
N GLU A 7 14.46 26.27 5.62
CA GLU A 7 13.04 26.28 5.99
C GLU A 7 12.13 26.20 4.75
N GLN A 8 12.46 26.93 3.69
CA GLN A 8 11.75 26.86 2.42
C GLN A 8 11.84 25.47 1.77
N GLU A 9 13.04 24.85 1.75
CA GLU A 9 13.20 23.49 1.23
C GLU A 9 12.41 22.47 2.06
N ALA A 10 12.48 22.55 3.40
CA ALA A 10 11.72 21.65 4.27
C ALA A 10 10.20 21.80 4.07
N THR A 11 9.71 23.02 3.89
CA THR A 11 8.31 23.30 3.61
C THR A 11 7.90 22.74 2.24
N ARG A 12 8.75 22.90 1.23
CA ARG A 12 8.53 22.36 -0.12
C ARG A 12 8.42 20.84 -0.12
N ASP A 13 9.33 20.16 0.61
CA ASP A 13 9.32 18.71 0.77
C ASP A 13 8.03 18.21 1.44
N LEU A 14 7.55 18.92 2.47
CA LEU A 14 6.28 18.60 3.14
C LEU A 14 5.07 18.72 2.20
N TYR A 15 5.00 19.78 1.39
CA TYR A 15 3.94 19.95 0.42
C TYR A 15 4.01 18.90 -0.69
N ALA A 16 5.21 18.59 -1.18
CA ALA A 16 5.42 17.55 -2.19
C ALA A 16 4.99 16.17 -1.68
N ALA A 17 5.35 15.81 -0.43
CA ALA A 17 4.94 14.55 0.19
C ALA A 17 3.41 14.42 0.31
N GLY A 18 2.69 15.54 0.47
CA GLY A 18 1.23 15.59 0.48
C GLY A 18 0.59 15.74 -0.91
N ALA A 19 1.37 15.76 -1.99
CA ALA A 19 0.93 16.07 -3.36
C ALA A 19 0.21 17.43 -3.47
N VAL A 20 0.66 18.41 -2.69
CA VAL A 20 0.16 19.79 -2.73
C VAL A 20 1.19 20.65 -3.45
N GLN A 21 0.78 21.39 -4.48
CA GLN A 21 1.65 22.36 -5.11
C GLN A 21 1.88 23.56 -4.17
N ALA A 22 3.12 23.76 -3.74
CA ALA A 22 3.52 24.97 -3.04
C ALA A 22 3.43 26.17 -4.01
N GLY A 23 2.94 27.31 -3.55
CA GLY A 23 3.07 28.58 -4.27
C GLY A 23 4.42 29.20 -3.96
N ASP A 24 4.95 29.98 -4.89
CA ASP A 24 6.31 30.51 -4.80
C ASP A 24 6.53 31.56 -3.67
N ASP A 25 5.49 32.22 -3.13
CA ASP A 25 5.67 33.30 -2.14
C ASP A 25 4.47 33.57 -1.20
N ASP A 26 3.38 32.82 -1.28
CA ASP A 26 2.18 33.16 -0.53
C ASP A 26 1.97 32.26 0.69
N ASP A 27 1.65 32.86 1.80
CA ASP A 27 1.03 32.18 2.92
C ASP A 27 -0.19 31.42 2.38
N TYR A 28 -0.11 30.09 2.40
CA TYR A 28 -1.16 29.19 1.90
C TYR A 28 -2.55 29.56 2.43
N PHE A 29 -2.64 30.01 3.67
CA PHE A 29 -3.88 30.40 4.34
C PHE A 29 -4.43 31.75 3.89
N SER A 30 -3.62 32.62 3.31
CA SER A 30 -4.06 33.89 2.72
C SER A 30 -4.59 33.73 1.29
N SER A 31 -4.32 32.62 0.63
CA SER A 31 -4.72 32.34 -0.74
C SER A 31 -6.22 32.14 -0.89
N ASN A 32 -6.78 32.60 -2.03
CA ASN A 32 -8.22 32.38 -2.36
C ASN A 32 -8.51 30.86 -2.46
N LEU A 33 -9.64 30.43 -1.87
CA LEU A 33 -10.09 29.03 -1.87
C LEU A 33 -10.15 28.42 -3.27
N PHE A 34 -10.50 29.19 -4.29
CA PHE A 34 -10.51 28.71 -5.67
C PHE A 34 -9.11 28.38 -6.20
N THR A 35 -8.11 29.20 -5.84
CA THR A 35 -6.70 28.97 -6.17
C THR A 35 -6.20 27.71 -5.49
N VAL A 36 -6.52 27.52 -4.21
CA VAL A 36 -6.16 26.31 -3.44
C VAL A 36 -6.79 25.08 -4.07
N ALA A 37 -8.08 25.11 -4.38
CA ALA A 37 -8.78 24.00 -5.02
C ALA A 37 -8.16 23.65 -6.40
N ARG A 38 -7.86 24.66 -7.22
CA ARG A 38 -7.25 24.47 -8.53
C ARG A 38 -5.86 23.81 -8.45
N ARG A 39 -5.04 24.18 -7.47
CA ARG A 39 -3.70 23.59 -7.25
C ARG A 39 -3.78 22.10 -6.89
N ARG A 40 -4.88 21.67 -6.25
CA ARG A 40 -5.07 20.27 -5.80
C ARG A 40 -5.84 19.41 -6.79
N VAL A 41 -6.83 19.98 -7.49
CA VAL A 41 -7.80 19.21 -8.29
C VAL A 41 -7.14 18.41 -9.42
N VAL A 42 -6.10 18.94 -10.04
CA VAL A 42 -5.42 18.25 -11.14
C VAL A 42 -4.81 16.94 -10.67
N TRP A 43 -4.10 16.98 -9.55
CA TRP A 43 -3.49 15.79 -8.96
C TRP A 43 -4.54 14.81 -8.43
N LEU A 44 -5.54 15.31 -7.73
CA LEU A 44 -6.65 14.48 -7.23
C LEU A 44 -7.41 13.81 -8.37
N ALA A 45 -7.61 14.50 -9.50
CA ALA A 45 -8.23 13.91 -10.69
C ALA A 45 -7.40 12.75 -11.26
N VAL A 46 -6.08 12.89 -11.30
CA VAL A 46 -5.19 11.78 -11.71
C VAL A 46 -5.34 10.58 -10.77
N LEU A 47 -5.36 10.81 -9.45
CA LEU A 47 -5.53 9.73 -8.47
C LEU A 47 -6.92 9.08 -8.56
N VAL A 48 -7.98 9.86 -8.78
CA VAL A 48 -9.33 9.33 -9.01
C VAL A 48 -9.36 8.46 -10.27
N LEU A 49 -8.78 8.92 -11.38
CA LEU A 49 -8.67 8.12 -12.60
C LEU A 49 -7.88 6.82 -12.37
N ALA A 50 -6.79 6.90 -11.62
CA ALA A 50 -6.01 5.72 -11.25
C ALA A 50 -6.81 4.75 -10.35
N SER A 51 -7.69 5.26 -9.48
CA SER A 51 -8.55 4.42 -8.63
C SER A 51 -9.62 3.65 -9.41
N PHE A 52 -9.96 4.06 -10.64
CA PHE A 52 -10.82 3.24 -11.51
C PHE A 52 -10.19 1.89 -11.84
N PHE A 53 -8.86 1.79 -11.89
CA PHE A 53 -8.20 0.49 -12.08
C PHE A 53 -8.48 -0.47 -10.91
N THR A 54 -8.58 0.03 -9.68
CA THR A 54 -9.00 -0.79 -8.53
C THR A 54 -10.43 -1.30 -8.71
N SER A 55 -11.33 -0.46 -9.19
CA SER A 55 -12.72 -0.85 -9.48
C SER A 55 -12.79 -1.92 -10.56
N GLU A 56 -12.00 -1.79 -11.63
CA GLU A 56 -11.91 -2.80 -12.70
C GLU A 56 -11.34 -4.13 -12.18
N VAL A 57 -10.34 -4.09 -11.31
CA VAL A 57 -9.80 -5.30 -10.67
C VAL A 57 -10.88 -6.01 -9.84
N ILE A 58 -11.69 -5.27 -9.10
CA ILE A 58 -12.80 -5.81 -8.31
C ILE A 58 -13.86 -6.41 -9.24
N ALA A 59 -14.28 -5.70 -10.27
CA ALA A 59 -15.26 -6.16 -11.24
C ALA A 59 -14.80 -7.42 -11.99
N ALA A 60 -13.53 -7.47 -12.38
CA ALA A 60 -12.94 -8.63 -13.06
C ALA A 60 -12.79 -9.88 -12.17
N ASN A 61 -13.02 -9.78 -10.86
CA ASN A 61 -12.99 -10.89 -9.91
C ASN A 61 -14.29 -10.99 -9.09
N GLU A 62 -15.41 -10.52 -9.65
CA GLU A 62 -16.71 -10.51 -8.98
C GLU A 62 -17.17 -11.89 -8.56
N ASP A 63 -16.91 -12.92 -9.36
CA ASP A 63 -17.22 -14.32 -9.07
C ASP A 63 -16.56 -14.84 -7.78
N VAL A 64 -15.37 -14.37 -7.43
CA VAL A 64 -14.72 -14.69 -6.15
C VAL A 64 -15.50 -14.04 -4.99
N LEU A 65 -15.91 -12.78 -5.17
CA LEU A 65 -16.67 -12.04 -4.15
C LEU A 65 -18.09 -12.57 -4.01
N GLN A 66 -18.74 -13.04 -5.09
CA GLN A 66 -20.06 -13.67 -5.02
C GLN A 66 -20.04 -15.00 -4.25
N GLN A 67 -18.94 -15.76 -4.34
CA GLN A 67 -18.80 -17.00 -3.57
C GLN A 67 -18.58 -16.74 -2.08
N VAL A 68 -17.82 -15.68 -1.72
CA VAL A 68 -17.55 -15.31 -0.33
C VAL A 68 -17.64 -13.79 -0.19
N VAL A 69 -18.84 -13.28 -0.02
CA VAL A 69 -19.14 -11.81 0.06
C VAL A 69 -18.32 -11.11 1.14
N LEU A 70 -18.02 -11.83 2.23
CA LEU A 70 -17.23 -11.27 3.35
C LEU A 70 -15.82 -10.80 2.95
N LEU A 71 -15.24 -11.37 1.89
CA LEU A 71 -13.94 -10.93 1.38
C LEU A 71 -13.94 -9.44 1.02
N ALA A 72 -15.08 -8.88 0.55
CA ALA A 72 -15.18 -7.47 0.21
C ALA A 72 -14.93 -6.55 1.43
N ALA A 73 -15.32 -6.98 2.63
CA ALA A 73 -15.14 -6.21 3.86
C ALA A 73 -13.67 -6.00 4.26
N PHE A 74 -12.76 -6.83 3.76
CA PHE A 74 -11.32 -6.73 4.05
C PHE A 74 -10.53 -5.91 3.02
N ILE A 75 -11.11 -5.55 1.87
CA ILE A 75 -10.43 -4.73 0.84
C ILE A 75 -9.89 -3.41 1.43
N PRO A 76 -10.67 -2.62 2.23
CA PRO A 76 -10.15 -1.39 2.82
C PRO A 76 -9.00 -1.61 3.82
N LEU A 77 -9.03 -2.71 4.57
CA LEU A 77 -7.96 -3.06 5.51
C LEU A 77 -6.65 -3.33 4.77
N LEU A 78 -6.71 -4.07 3.68
CA LEU A 78 -5.56 -4.45 2.87
C LEU A 78 -4.95 -3.24 2.15
N GLY A 79 -5.79 -2.43 1.50
CA GLY A 79 -5.36 -1.20 0.83
C GLY A 79 -4.75 -0.22 1.81
N GLY A 80 -5.45 0.09 2.91
CA GLY A 80 -4.94 0.99 3.95
C GLY A 80 -3.61 0.52 4.55
N THR A 81 -3.46 -0.78 4.84
CA THR A 81 -2.20 -1.34 5.36
C THR A 81 -1.07 -1.23 4.34
N GLY A 82 -1.33 -1.63 3.09
CA GLY A 82 -0.36 -1.55 2.01
C GLY A 82 0.08 -0.11 1.75
N GLY A 83 -0.87 0.81 1.63
CA GLY A 83 -0.60 2.24 1.45
C GLY A 83 0.26 2.84 2.55
N ASN A 84 -0.06 2.53 3.81
CA ASN A 84 0.72 3.00 4.96
C ASN A 84 2.15 2.47 4.95
N VAL A 85 2.35 1.17 4.69
CA VAL A 85 3.68 0.56 4.62
C VAL A 85 4.49 1.16 3.47
N GLY A 86 3.88 1.32 2.29
CA GLY A 86 4.53 1.94 1.14
C GLY A 86 4.95 3.38 1.40
N ALA A 87 4.07 4.18 2.03
CA ALA A 87 4.37 5.55 2.41
C ALA A 87 5.51 5.65 3.45
N GLN A 88 5.53 4.76 4.44
CA GLN A 88 6.60 4.70 5.44
C GLN A 88 7.95 4.39 4.78
N SER A 89 8.02 3.36 3.92
CA SER A 89 9.24 3.01 3.20
C SER A 89 9.72 4.15 2.29
N SER A 90 8.81 4.80 1.58
CA SER A 90 9.14 5.95 0.73
C SER A 90 9.73 7.11 1.54
N THR A 91 9.11 7.45 2.66
CA THR A 91 9.59 8.52 3.55
C THR A 91 11.02 8.24 4.06
N VAL A 92 11.28 7.00 4.48
CA VAL A 92 12.61 6.59 4.95
C VAL A 92 13.65 6.68 3.83
N VAL A 93 13.30 6.27 2.61
CA VAL A 93 14.21 6.32 1.46
C VAL A 93 14.45 7.74 0.98
N ILE A 94 13.44 8.59 0.88
CA ILE A 94 13.59 10.02 0.54
C ILE A 94 14.51 10.70 1.55
N ARG A 95 14.29 10.44 2.84
CA ARG A 95 15.19 10.95 3.89
C ARG A 95 16.61 10.40 3.75
N GLY A 96 16.75 9.12 3.41
CA GLY A 96 18.05 8.48 3.19
C GLY A 96 18.81 9.05 1.99
N LEU A 97 18.11 9.50 0.94
CA LEU A 97 18.68 10.20 -0.20
C LEU A 97 19.19 11.59 0.23
N SER A 98 18.36 12.39 0.90
CA SER A 98 18.73 13.74 1.34
C SER A 98 19.90 13.76 2.34
N THR A 99 20.04 12.73 3.18
CA THR A 99 21.16 12.59 4.13
C THR A 99 22.37 11.82 3.57
N GLN A 100 22.34 11.43 2.29
CA GLN A 100 23.36 10.61 1.63
C GLN A 100 23.63 9.26 2.31
N SER A 101 22.78 8.81 3.22
CA SER A 101 22.92 7.52 3.91
C SER A 101 22.80 6.34 2.95
N ILE A 102 22.01 6.47 1.89
CA ILE A 102 21.80 5.44 0.86
C ILE A 102 23.03 5.33 -0.06
N SER A 103 23.79 6.40 -0.28
CA SER A 103 24.98 6.36 -1.13
C SER A 103 26.03 5.37 -0.62
N SER A 104 26.16 5.23 0.70
CA SER A 104 27.07 4.28 1.33
C SER A 104 26.56 2.84 1.35
N LEU A 105 25.23 2.65 1.47
CA LEU A 105 24.60 1.32 1.52
C LEU A 105 24.44 0.69 0.12
N GLY A 106 24.14 1.53 -0.85
CA GLY A 106 23.77 1.17 -2.21
C GLY A 106 22.25 0.91 -2.38
N PRO A 107 21.68 1.37 -3.51
CA PRO A 107 20.23 1.38 -3.71
C PRO A 107 19.56 0.00 -3.69
N LEU A 108 20.20 -1.02 -4.24
CA LEU A 108 19.64 -2.39 -4.22
C LEU A 108 19.58 -2.97 -2.81
N ARG A 109 20.57 -2.65 -1.96
CA ARG A 109 20.55 -3.08 -0.56
C ARG A 109 19.49 -2.33 0.23
N ALA A 110 19.26 -1.06 -0.06
CA ALA A 110 18.18 -0.29 0.55
C ALA A 110 16.81 -0.89 0.21
N ILE A 111 16.55 -1.18 -1.07
CA ILE A 111 15.31 -1.86 -1.50
C ILE A 111 15.17 -3.23 -0.82
N GLY A 112 16.22 -4.04 -0.80
CA GLY A 112 16.19 -5.37 -0.18
C GLY A 112 15.91 -5.31 1.33
N ARG A 113 16.45 -4.28 2.03
CA ARG A 113 16.18 -4.04 3.45
C ARG A 113 14.71 -3.68 3.69
N GLU A 114 14.16 -2.78 2.89
CA GLU A 114 12.74 -2.40 2.99
C GLU A 114 11.82 -3.57 2.63
N ALA A 115 12.14 -4.36 1.61
CA ALA A 115 11.40 -5.57 1.28
C ALA A 115 11.37 -6.59 2.44
N MET A 116 12.50 -6.79 3.12
CA MET A 116 12.56 -7.66 4.31
C MET A 116 11.77 -7.07 5.48
N ALA A 117 11.83 -5.76 5.70
CA ALA A 117 11.01 -5.08 6.70
C ALA A 117 9.52 -5.24 6.40
N GLY A 118 9.12 -5.05 5.14
CA GLY A 118 7.74 -5.27 4.68
C GLY A 118 7.27 -6.71 4.87
N ALA A 119 8.14 -7.69 4.58
CA ALA A 119 7.83 -9.10 4.82
C ALA A 119 7.66 -9.42 6.32
N LEU A 120 8.53 -8.88 7.16
CA LEU A 120 8.40 -9.03 8.62
C LEU A 120 7.10 -8.42 9.14
N LEU A 121 6.77 -7.20 8.70
CA LEU A 121 5.51 -6.54 9.03
C LEU A 121 4.32 -7.39 8.57
N GLY A 122 4.39 -7.95 7.36
CA GLY A 122 3.35 -8.83 6.82
C GLY A 122 3.14 -10.09 7.66
N VAL A 123 4.22 -10.73 8.12
CA VAL A 123 4.13 -11.87 9.05
C VAL A 123 3.45 -11.46 10.36
N LEU A 124 3.85 -10.33 10.95
CA LEU A 124 3.25 -9.83 12.19
C LEU A 124 1.76 -9.51 12.02
N MET A 125 1.39 -8.88 10.90
CA MET A 125 -0.03 -8.59 10.59
C MET A 125 -0.83 -9.88 10.33
N MET A 126 -0.25 -10.86 9.65
CA MET A 126 -0.88 -12.18 9.45
C MET A 126 -1.12 -12.87 10.79
N LEU A 127 -0.13 -12.87 11.69
CA LEU A 127 -0.26 -13.46 13.03
C LEU A 127 -1.31 -12.76 13.90
N LEU A 128 -1.62 -11.50 13.61
CA LEU A 128 -2.66 -10.75 14.29
C LEU A 128 -4.04 -11.00 13.67
N VAL A 129 -4.14 -10.94 12.34
CA VAL A 129 -5.43 -10.96 11.63
C VAL A 129 -6.03 -12.37 11.54
N VAL A 130 -5.21 -13.42 11.36
CA VAL A 130 -5.73 -14.80 11.25
C VAL A 130 -6.43 -15.25 12.54
N PRO A 131 -5.83 -15.10 13.75
CA PRO A 131 -6.53 -15.40 15.00
C PRO A 131 -7.74 -14.50 15.26
N PHE A 132 -7.67 -13.22 14.86
CA PHE A 132 -8.79 -12.31 14.99
C PHE A 132 -9.98 -12.72 14.11
N ALA A 133 -9.74 -13.08 12.86
CA ALA A 133 -10.77 -13.60 11.96
C ALA A 133 -11.40 -14.87 12.53
N TRP A 134 -10.60 -15.79 13.06
CA TRP A 134 -11.09 -17.00 13.70
C TRP A 134 -11.92 -16.70 14.96
N TRP A 135 -11.47 -15.79 15.82
CA TRP A 135 -12.25 -15.37 17.01
C TRP A 135 -13.60 -14.77 16.64
N ARG A 136 -13.69 -14.07 15.51
CA ARG A 136 -14.93 -13.56 14.94
C ARG A 136 -15.88 -14.63 14.39
N GLY A 137 -15.44 -15.88 14.34
CA GLY A 137 -16.19 -16.97 13.74
C GLY A 137 -16.11 -17.02 12.20
N GLU A 138 -15.11 -16.34 11.63
CA GLU A 138 -14.88 -16.35 10.19
C GLU A 138 -14.26 -17.68 9.74
N SER A 139 -14.48 -18.04 8.47
CA SER A 139 -13.89 -19.26 7.92
C SER A 139 -12.37 -19.16 7.83
N ALA A 140 -11.68 -20.30 7.93
CA ALA A 140 -10.23 -20.38 7.73
C ALA A 140 -9.81 -19.85 6.35
N LEU A 141 -10.66 -19.99 5.33
CA LEU A 141 -10.43 -19.44 4.00
C LEU A 141 -10.29 -17.92 4.04
N VAL A 142 -11.21 -17.21 4.72
CA VAL A 142 -11.16 -15.75 4.85
C VAL A 142 -9.91 -15.33 5.62
N GLY A 143 -9.67 -15.94 6.79
CA GLY A 143 -8.50 -15.62 7.61
C GLY A 143 -7.18 -15.82 6.87
N LEU A 144 -7.00 -16.94 6.18
CA LEU A 144 -5.81 -17.24 5.39
C LEU A 144 -5.67 -16.33 4.17
N SER A 145 -6.78 -16.05 3.46
CA SER A 145 -6.76 -15.15 2.31
C SER A 145 -6.27 -13.76 2.71
N VAL A 146 -6.80 -13.21 3.79
CA VAL A 146 -6.39 -11.90 4.31
C VAL A 146 -4.95 -11.93 4.80
N GLY A 147 -4.57 -12.94 5.61
CA GLY A 147 -3.23 -13.04 6.18
C GLY A 147 -2.13 -13.20 5.13
N MET A 148 -2.30 -14.12 4.16
CA MET A 148 -1.35 -14.32 3.07
C MET A 148 -1.25 -13.07 2.17
N SER A 149 -2.38 -12.43 1.93
CA SER A 149 -2.40 -11.19 1.14
C SER A 149 -1.71 -10.05 1.86
N LEU A 150 -1.88 -9.90 3.18
CA LEU A 150 -1.13 -8.91 3.96
C LEU A 150 0.37 -9.11 3.84
N LEU A 151 0.86 -10.35 3.94
CA LEU A 151 2.29 -10.65 3.76
C LEU A 151 2.79 -10.21 2.37
N ALA A 152 2.05 -10.56 1.32
CA ALA A 152 2.43 -10.22 -0.04
C ALA A 152 2.33 -8.69 -0.31
N ILE A 153 1.25 -8.05 0.14
CA ILE A 153 0.98 -6.63 -0.06
C ILE A 153 1.99 -5.77 0.68
N THR A 154 2.28 -6.05 1.95
CA THR A 154 3.25 -5.25 2.73
C THR A 154 4.66 -5.40 2.17
N THR A 155 5.04 -6.59 1.72
CA THR A 155 6.34 -6.81 1.05
C THR A 155 6.43 -6.02 -0.26
N LEU A 156 5.40 -6.10 -1.10
CA LEU A 156 5.34 -5.36 -2.35
C LEU A 156 5.32 -3.84 -2.10
N ALA A 157 4.49 -3.38 -1.16
CA ALA A 157 4.34 -1.97 -0.84
C ALA A 157 5.65 -1.36 -0.30
N ALA A 158 6.34 -2.04 0.60
CA ALA A 158 7.64 -1.60 1.10
C ALA A 158 8.70 -1.58 0.00
N THR A 159 8.70 -2.60 -0.87
CA THR A 159 9.61 -2.68 -2.02
C THR A 159 9.36 -1.54 -3.01
N ALA A 160 8.11 -1.29 -3.38
CA ALA A 160 7.72 -0.22 -4.29
C ALA A 160 7.98 1.16 -3.68
N GLY A 161 7.62 1.35 -2.40
CA GLY A 161 7.88 2.57 -1.65
C GLY A 161 9.37 2.93 -1.59
N ALA A 162 10.24 1.93 -1.55
CA ALA A 162 11.68 2.15 -1.62
C ALA A 162 12.17 2.35 -3.07
N ALA A 163 11.65 1.58 -4.01
CA ALA A 163 12.15 1.58 -5.39
C ALA A 163 11.79 2.84 -6.16
N PHE A 164 10.58 3.37 -5.99
CA PHE A 164 10.12 4.54 -6.74
C PHE A 164 10.96 5.80 -6.47
N PRO A 165 11.19 6.25 -5.24
CA PRO A 165 12.04 7.40 -4.99
C PRO A 165 13.45 7.25 -5.55
N LEU A 166 14.05 6.05 -5.41
CA LEU A 166 15.38 5.77 -5.96
C LEU A 166 15.42 5.78 -7.49
N LEU A 167 14.34 5.37 -8.15
CA LEU A 167 14.22 5.42 -9.59
C LEU A 167 14.13 6.88 -10.06
N PHE A 168 13.31 7.70 -9.40
CA PHE A 168 13.13 9.11 -9.73
C PHE A 168 14.42 9.90 -9.53
N ASP A 169 15.11 9.69 -8.42
CA ASP A 169 16.43 10.27 -8.16
C ASP A 169 17.42 9.96 -9.30
N ARG A 170 17.48 8.70 -9.76
CA ARG A 170 18.32 8.29 -10.88
C ARG A 170 17.92 8.93 -12.22
N MET A 171 16.67 9.26 -12.41
CA MET A 171 16.16 9.95 -13.58
C MET A 171 16.39 11.46 -13.52
N GLY A 172 16.96 11.96 -12.42
CA GLY A 172 17.14 13.41 -12.17
C GLY A 172 15.82 14.13 -11.87
N LEU A 173 14.81 13.38 -11.47
CA LEU A 173 13.51 13.91 -11.01
C LEU A 173 13.51 14.00 -9.49
N ASP A 174 12.70 14.93 -8.96
CA ASP A 174 12.54 15.06 -7.51
C ASP A 174 11.89 13.79 -6.92
N PRO A 175 12.57 13.04 -6.02
CA PRO A 175 12.02 11.88 -5.35
C PRO A 175 10.73 12.16 -4.55
N ALA A 176 10.54 13.41 -4.07
CA ALA A 176 9.35 13.83 -3.34
C ALA A 176 8.09 13.86 -4.22
N LEU A 177 8.23 13.85 -5.56
CA LEU A 177 7.09 13.65 -6.48
C LEU A 177 6.41 12.29 -6.29
N MET A 178 7.11 11.30 -5.70
CA MET A 178 6.51 10.03 -5.26
C MET A 178 5.74 10.22 -3.97
N SER A 179 4.74 11.07 -4.03
CA SER A 179 3.90 11.42 -2.89
C SER A 179 3.17 10.21 -2.31
N THR A 180 2.90 10.27 -1.01
CA THR A 180 2.10 9.27 -0.30
C THR A 180 0.82 8.89 -1.05
N PRO A 181 -0.02 9.82 -1.57
CA PRO A 181 -1.22 9.47 -2.32
C PRO A 181 -0.97 8.67 -3.59
N PHE A 182 0.14 8.90 -4.29
CA PHE A 182 0.49 8.10 -5.47
C PHE A 182 0.83 6.66 -5.09
N ILE A 183 1.66 6.49 -4.07
CA ILE A 183 2.06 5.16 -3.58
C ILE A 183 0.86 4.38 -3.06
N THR A 184 -0.03 5.02 -2.28
CA THR A 184 -1.25 4.37 -1.81
C THR A 184 -2.14 3.92 -2.96
N THR A 185 -2.35 4.73 -3.98
CA THR A 185 -3.15 4.35 -5.15
C THR A 185 -2.53 3.17 -5.92
N CYS A 186 -1.22 3.16 -6.12
CA CYS A 186 -0.54 2.02 -6.75
C CYS A 186 -0.67 0.75 -5.91
N THR A 187 -0.53 0.85 -4.60
CA THR A 187 -0.68 -0.30 -3.69
C THR A 187 -2.12 -0.76 -3.56
N ASP A 188 -3.11 0.11 -3.67
CA ASP A 188 -4.53 -0.26 -3.69
C ASP A 188 -4.87 -1.13 -4.90
N VAL A 189 -4.42 -0.74 -6.10
CA VAL A 189 -4.64 -1.54 -7.32
C VAL A 189 -3.94 -2.90 -7.21
N ALA A 190 -2.64 -2.89 -6.95
CA ALA A 190 -1.84 -4.11 -6.88
C ALA A 190 -2.26 -5.00 -5.71
N GLY A 191 -2.55 -4.40 -4.55
CA GLY A 191 -2.98 -5.10 -3.34
C GLY A 191 -4.34 -5.77 -3.51
N THR A 192 -5.31 -5.09 -4.09
CA THR A 192 -6.63 -5.67 -4.39
C THR A 192 -6.50 -6.84 -5.36
N LEU A 193 -5.67 -6.70 -6.40
CA LEU A 193 -5.41 -7.80 -7.34
C LEU A 193 -4.79 -9.01 -6.64
N ILE A 194 -3.74 -8.81 -5.84
CA ILE A 194 -3.08 -9.87 -5.07
C ILE A 194 -4.10 -10.55 -4.16
N TYR A 195 -4.91 -9.78 -3.45
CA TYR A 195 -5.90 -10.31 -2.52
C TYR A 195 -6.94 -11.19 -3.21
N LEU A 196 -7.58 -10.69 -4.26
CA LEU A 196 -8.63 -11.43 -4.95
C LEU A 196 -8.09 -12.66 -5.67
N LYS A 197 -6.86 -12.59 -6.22
CA LYS A 197 -6.20 -13.78 -6.80
C LYS A 197 -5.81 -14.82 -5.73
N THR A 198 -5.32 -14.37 -4.58
CA THR A 198 -5.01 -15.27 -3.45
C THR A 198 -6.29 -15.94 -2.93
N ALA A 199 -7.36 -15.18 -2.75
CA ALA A 199 -8.65 -15.72 -2.32
C ALA A 199 -9.22 -16.73 -3.34
N GLY A 200 -9.22 -16.38 -4.62
CA GLY A 200 -9.69 -17.28 -5.69
C GLY A 200 -8.85 -18.56 -5.77
N TRP A 201 -7.53 -18.46 -5.61
CA TRP A 201 -6.66 -19.62 -5.56
C TRP A 201 -6.97 -20.53 -4.35
N LEU A 202 -7.18 -19.94 -3.18
CA LEU A 202 -7.53 -20.67 -1.97
C LEU A 202 -8.92 -21.34 -2.07
N LEU A 203 -9.90 -20.68 -2.68
CA LEU A 203 -11.23 -21.26 -2.92
C LEU A 203 -11.15 -22.61 -3.67
N VAL A 204 -10.24 -22.71 -4.64
CA VAL A 204 -10.06 -23.92 -5.45
C VAL A 204 -9.21 -24.97 -4.73
N HIS A 205 -8.10 -24.57 -4.08
CA HIS A 205 -7.08 -25.51 -3.61
C HIS A 205 -7.21 -25.89 -2.13
N LEU A 206 -7.77 -25.01 -1.29
CA LEU A 206 -7.88 -25.28 0.14
C LEU A 206 -8.70 -26.53 0.46
N PRO A 207 -9.87 -26.79 -0.17
CA PRO A 207 -10.63 -28.03 0.05
C PRO A 207 -9.82 -29.27 -0.32
N GLN A 208 -9.05 -29.22 -1.41
CA GLN A 208 -8.21 -30.33 -1.87
C GLN A 208 -7.06 -30.62 -0.90
N LEU A 209 -6.41 -29.55 -0.37
CA LEU A 209 -5.35 -29.68 0.61
C LEU A 209 -5.84 -30.28 1.92
N VAL A 210 -7.01 -29.86 2.38
CA VAL A 210 -7.66 -30.40 3.60
C VAL A 210 -7.96 -31.90 3.44
N GLN A 211 -8.49 -32.30 2.31
CA GLN A 211 -8.75 -33.70 2.02
C GLN A 211 -7.46 -34.53 1.95
N ALA A 212 -6.41 -33.99 1.34
CA ALA A 212 -5.12 -34.67 1.20
C ALA A 212 -4.37 -34.84 2.51
N THR A 213 -4.51 -33.90 3.45
CA THR A 213 -3.79 -33.92 4.74
C THR A 213 -4.53 -34.64 5.86
N GLY A 214 -5.79 -35.01 5.66
CA GLY A 214 -6.62 -35.68 6.68
C GLY A 214 -6.93 -34.81 7.91
N ILE A 215 -6.65 -33.50 7.83
CA ILE A 215 -6.96 -32.56 8.91
C ILE A 215 -8.48 -32.43 9.02
N SER A 216 -9.02 -32.62 10.23
CA SER A 216 -10.46 -32.56 10.48
C SER A 216 -11.11 -31.30 9.92
N THR A 217 -12.15 -31.46 9.11
CA THR A 217 -12.93 -30.39 8.47
C THR A 217 -13.59 -29.46 9.48
N HIS A 218 -13.71 -29.83 10.77
CA HIS A 218 -14.25 -28.98 11.82
C HIS A 218 -13.50 -27.65 12.01
N PHE A 219 -12.21 -27.61 11.68
CA PHE A 219 -11.41 -26.38 11.77
C PHE A 219 -11.73 -25.39 10.62
N PHE A 220 -12.24 -25.89 9.50
CA PHE A 220 -12.49 -25.14 8.28
C PHE A 220 -13.97 -24.84 8.02
N ALA A 221 -14.88 -25.49 8.76
CA ALA A 221 -16.32 -25.48 8.47
C ALA A 221 -17.13 -24.36 9.15
N PHE A 222 -16.51 -23.50 9.97
CA PHE A 222 -17.20 -22.34 10.53
C PHE A 222 -17.29 -21.24 9.44
N GLY A 223 -18.48 -21.09 8.85
CA GLY A 223 -18.78 -19.93 7.99
C GLY A 223 -19.30 -20.22 6.58
N VAL A 224 -19.79 -21.43 6.29
CA VAL A 224 -20.52 -21.72 5.05
C VAL A 224 -21.97 -22.09 5.42
N PHE A 225 -22.70 -21.10 5.91
CA PHE A 225 -24.17 -21.06 5.90
C PHE A 225 -24.61 -19.59 6.00
#